data_437001cb7af82cf53c87f1d2fb5e4da9
#
_entry.id   437001cb7af82cf53c87f1d2fb5e4da9
#
_cell.length_a   1.000
_cell.length_b   1.000
_cell.length_c   1.000
_cell.angle_alpha   90.00
_cell.angle_beta   90.00
_cell.angle_gamma   90.00
#
_symmetry.space_group_name_H-M   'P 1'
#
loop_
_entity.id
_entity.type
_entity.pdbx_description
1 polymer ?
#
loop_
_entity_poly.entity_id
_entity_poly.type
_entity_poly.pdbx_seq_one_letter_code
_entity_poly.pdbx_strand_id
1 'polypeptide(L)'
;MSKTAGQSAAPQLKVISAGLTDVGRKRNHNEDSFLIDDELQLYVVADGMGGHAGGGTASRIAVETIDKELRKARDSRENPFISIPNLQEALIPEALRGAVEKACLAIYTAAQEDPRLSGMGTTVISLVVRDEHAFFAHVGDSRAYLIRGELIQQISEDHSLVNEQIKAGMITPEEAKHSRYKNIITRSVGFEEEVQVDVMGVIIEPGDVFLLCSDGLANMLEDREIQELVNSTPNFQDVPKRLVDMANERGGDDNITVIVVQVQG
;
A
#
# COMPACT_ATOMS: atom_id res chain seq x y z
N MET A 1 8.07 42.51 -32.40
CA MET A 1 6.85 41.95 -31.81
C MET A 1 7.12 40.46 -31.57
N SER A 2 7.57 40.13 -30.37
CA SER A 2 7.88 38.76 -29.96
C SER A 2 6.61 38.17 -29.36
N LYS A 3 6.06 37.12 -29.99
CA LYS A 3 4.96 36.33 -29.42
C LYS A 3 5.59 35.41 -28.36
N THR A 4 5.32 35.72 -27.11
CA THR A 4 5.49 34.78 -26.01
C THR A 4 4.54 33.60 -26.24
N ALA A 5 5.10 32.46 -26.55
CA ALA A 5 4.37 31.19 -26.53
C ALA A 5 3.93 30.95 -25.09
N GLY A 6 2.61 30.96 -24.85
CA GLY A 6 2.03 30.55 -23.59
C GLY A 6 2.37 29.06 -23.38
N GLN A 7 3.10 28.76 -22.33
CA GLN A 7 3.18 27.41 -21.80
C GLN A 7 1.77 27.04 -21.34
N SER A 8 1.10 26.16 -22.09
CA SER A 8 -0.09 25.47 -21.64
C SER A 8 0.33 24.64 -20.43
N ALA A 9 -0.19 24.98 -19.26
CA ALA A 9 -0.07 24.11 -18.10
C ALA A 9 -0.66 22.74 -18.50
N ALA A 10 0.10 21.68 -18.32
CA ALA A 10 -0.39 20.31 -18.50
C ALA A 10 -1.66 20.15 -17.64
N PRO A 11 -2.69 19.45 -18.13
CA PRO A 11 -3.90 19.22 -17.36
C PRO A 11 -3.52 18.49 -16.06
N GLN A 12 -3.89 19.06 -14.92
CA GLN A 12 -3.65 18.44 -13.63
C GLN A 12 -4.51 17.18 -13.57
N LEU A 13 -3.85 16.02 -13.55
CA LEU A 13 -4.54 14.73 -13.42
C LEU A 13 -5.27 14.68 -12.08
N LYS A 14 -6.53 14.26 -12.12
CA LYS A 14 -7.36 14.05 -10.93
C LYS A 14 -7.36 12.57 -10.59
N VAL A 15 -7.48 12.25 -9.32
CA VAL A 15 -7.70 10.89 -8.87
C VAL A 15 -9.04 10.77 -8.17
N ILE A 16 -9.65 9.60 -8.27
CA ILE A 16 -10.76 9.17 -7.43
C ILE A 16 -10.35 7.91 -6.71
N SER A 17 -10.80 7.75 -5.48
CA SER A 17 -10.41 6.63 -4.63
C SER A 17 -11.63 5.96 -4.02
N ALA A 18 -11.48 4.69 -3.68
CA ALA A 18 -12.43 3.94 -2.87
C ALA A 18 -11.66 2.88 -2.07
N GLY A 19 -12.15 2.54 -0.89
CA GLY A 19 -11.52 1.51 -0.07
C GLY A 19 -12.52 0.81 0.84
N LEU A 20 -12.18 -0.41 1.23
CA LEU A 20 -12.94 -1.23 2.15
C LEU A 20 -12.01 -2.14 2.92
N THR A 21 -12.32 -2.37 4.19
CA THR A 21 -11.74 -3.43 5.01
C THR A 21 -12.83 -4.33 5.56
N ASP A 22 -12.54 -5.62 5.65
CA ASP A 22 -13.46 -6.65 6.18
C ASP A 22 -12.69 -7.63 7.06
N VAL A 23 -13.31 -8.14 8.10
CA VAL A 23 -12.68 -9.08 9.02
C VAL A 23 -12.39 -10.45 8.39
N GLY A 24 -13.01 -10.76 7.25
CA GLY A 24 -12.97 -12.07 6.64
C GLY A 24 -13.96 -13.05 7.28
N ARG A 25 -13.77 -14.35 7.02
CA ARG A 25 -14.68 -15.42 7.51
C ARG A 25 -14.09 -16.26 8.63
N LYS A 26 -12.77 -16.19 8.82
CA LYS A 26 -12.02 -17.03 9.77
C LYS A 26 -11.48 -16.27 10.98
N ARG A 27 -11.31 -14.98 10.86
CA ARG A 27 -10.78 -14.13 11.93
C ARG A 27 -11.91 -13.59 12.81
N ASN A 28 -11.63 -13.31 14.07
CA ASN A 28 -12.57 -12.70 15.03
C ASN A 28 -12.40 -11.19 15.14
N HIS A 29 -11.22 -10.68 14.78
CA HIS A 29 -10.85 -9.28 14.86
C HIS A 29 -10.21 -8.86 13.56
N ASN A 30 -10.37 -7.59 13.21
CA ASN A 30 -9.67 -6.99 12.10
C ASN A 30 -8.41 -6.30 12.63
N GLU A 31 -7.25 -6.80 12.23
CA GLU A 31 -5.94 -6.24 12.58
C GLU A 31 -5.36 -5.37 11.44
N ASP A 32 -6.05 -5.32 10.28
CA ASP A 32 -5.73 -4.38 9.22
C ASP A 32 -6.13 -2.95 9.58
N SER A 33 -5.39 -2.00 9.06
CA SER A 33 -5.74 -0.57 9.06
C SER A 33 -5.48 0.04 7.69
N PHE A 34 -6.28 1.04 7.30
CA PHE A 34 -6.06 1.75 6.05
C PHE A 34 -6.38 3.25 6.17
N LEU A 35 -5.83 4.03 5.24
CA LEU A 35 -6.07 5.46 5.10
C LEU A 35 -6.35 5.82 3.65
N ILE A 36 -7.36 6.64 3.44
CA ILE A 36 -7.59 7.40 2.22
C ILE A 36 -7.59 8.88 2.59
N ASP A 37 -6.59 9.61 2.11
CA ASP A 37 -6.51 11.06 2.24
C ASP A 37 -6.43 11.69 0.85
N ASP A 38 -7.58 12.10 0.35
CA ASP A 38 -7.70 12.71 -0.98
C ASP A 38 -7.09 14.12 -1.05
N GLU A 39 -6.88 14.80 0.09
CA GLU A 39 -6.21 16.11 0.14
C GLU A 39 -4.71 15.98 -0.11
N LEU A 40 -4.06 15.01 0.54
CA LEU A 40 -2.66 14.67 0.30
C LEU A 40 -2.48 13.76 -0.91
N GLN A 41 -3.55 13.14 -1.39
CA GLN A 41 -3.53 12.01 -2.33
C GLN A 41 -2.65 10.88 -1.79
N LEU A 42 -2.81 10.60 -0.50
CA LEU A 42 -2.11 9.57 0.25
C LEU A 42 -3.05 8.40 0.55
N TYR A 43 -2.60 7.22 0.24
CA TYR A 43 -3.32 5.96 0.44
C TYR A 43 -2.40 4.98 1.14
N VAL A 44 -2.86 4.35 2.21
CA VAL A 44 -2.04 3.43 3.02
C VAL A 44 -2.86 2.20 3.39
N VAL A 45 -2.27 1.02 3.24
CA VAL A 45 -2.75 -0.25 3.81
C VAL A 45 -1.66 -0.79 4.72
N ALA A 46 -2.06 -1.26 5.89
CA ALA A 46 -1.20 -1.85 6.90
C ALA A 46 -1.88 -3.10 7.47
N ASP A 47 -1.24 -4.25 7.34
CA ASP A 47 -1.69 -5.54 7.85
C ASP A 47 -0.94 -5.85 9.15
N GLY A 48 -1.69 -5.89 10.23
CA GLY A 48 -1.14 -5.99 11.58
C GLY A 48 -0.90 -7.43 12.02
N MET A 49 0.25 -7.70 12.61
CA MET A 49 0.62 -8.99 13.16
C MET A 49 1.07 -8.88 14.61
N GLY A 50 0.88 -9.95 15.44
CA GLY A 50 1.37 -9.94 16.83
C GLY A 50 0.39 -10.43 17.88
N GLY A 51 -0.66 -11.13 17.49
CA GLY A 51 -1.63 -11.81 18.37
C GLY A 51 -2.48 -10.90 19.27
N HIS A 52 -3.71 -11.30 19.53
CA HIS A 52 -4.74 -10.71 20.42
C HIS A 52 -5.04 -9.21 20.25
N ALA A 53 -4.11 -8.30 20.50
CA ALA A 53 -4.34 -6.86 20.41
C ALA A 53 -3.14 -6.12 19.80
N GLY A 54 -2.06 -6.83 19.55
CA GLY A 54 -0.81 -6.24 19.08
C GLY A 54 -0.90 -5.80 17.61
N GLY A 55 -1.40 -6.68 16.74
CA GLY A 55 -1.46 -6.42 15.29
C GLY A 55 -2.28 -5.19 14.95
N GLY A 56 -3.53 -5.13 15.42
CA GLY A 56 -4.39 -3.96 15.17
C GLY A 56 -3.88 -2.67 15.81
N THR A 57 -3.07 -2.76 16.88
CA THR A 57 -2.39 -1.60 17.45
C THR A 57 -1.24 -1.15 16.55
N ALA A 58 -0.43 -2.09 16.05
CA ALA A 58 0.70 -1.79 15.18
C ALA A 58 0.25 -1.16 13.86
N SER A 59 -0.72 -1.77 13.17
CA SER A 59 -1.25 -1.26 11.90
C SER A 59 -1.86 0.14 12.04
N ARG A 60 -2.60 0.40 13.13
CA ARG A 60 -3.16 1.72 13.42
C ARG A 60 -2.07 2.76 13.69
N ILE A 61 -1.05 2.44 14.53
CA ILE A 61 0.08 3.35 14.78
C ILE A 61 0.81 3.67 13.48
N ALA A 62 1.00 2.68 12.59
CA ALA A 62 1.64 2.89 11.30
C ALA A 62 0.88 3.92 10.47
N VAL A 63 -0.40 3.71 10.25
CA VAL A 63 -1.26 4.57 9.44
C VAL A 63 -1.32 6.00 10.01
N GLU A 64 -1.56 6.14 11.32
CA GLU A 64 -1.64 7.44 12.00
C GLU A 64 -0.31 8.20 11.95
N THR A 65 0.82 7.49 12.10
CA THR A 65 2.15 8.12 12.07
C THR A 65 2.51 8.57 10.66
N ILE A 66 2.25 7.76 9.65
CA ILE A 66 2.52 8.11 8.24
C ILE A 66 1.71 9.33 7.83
N ASP A 67 0.40 9.37 8.14
CA ASP A 67 -0.45 10.54 7.86
C ASP A 67 0.10 11.81 8.54
N LYS A 68 0.37 11.73 9.83
CA LYS A 68 0.90 12.85 10.62
C LYS A 68 2.22 13.38 10.06
N GLU A 69 3.16 12.51 9.73
CA GLU A 69 4.49 12.93 9.28
C GLU A 69 4.43 13.53 7.86
N LEU A 70 3.59 13.00 6.97
CA LEU A 70 3.42 13.56 5.64
C LEU A 70 2.65 14.89 5.65
N ARG A 71 1.64 15.08 6.52
CA ARG A 71 1.01 16.39 6.75
C ARG A 71 2.01 17.41 7.28
N LYS A 72 2.86 17.00 8.22
CA LYS A 72 3.92 17.86 8.75
C LYS A 72 4.94 18.24 7.68
N ALA A 73 5.32 17.30 6.80
CA ALA A 73 6.20 17.57 5.67
C ALA A 73 5.57 18.57 4.70
N ARG A 74 4.29 18.41 4.36
CA ARG A 74 3.53 19.35 3.53
C ARG A 74 3.53 20.77 4.10
N ASP A 75 3.35 20.91 5.41
CA ASP A 75 3.25 22.20 6.08
C ASP A 75 4.62 22.82 6.40
N SER A 76 5.71 22.12 6.06
CA SER A 76 7.09 22.60 6.27
C SER A 76 7.53 23.57 5.17
N ARG A 77 8.67 24.24 5.39
CA ARG A 77 9.33 25.10 4.36
C ARG A 77 9.90 24.29 3.20
N GLU A 78 10.20 23.03 3.44
CA GLU A 78 10.73 22.07 2.47
C GLU A 78 9.62 21.15 1.96
N ASN A 79 8.42 21.71 1.74
CA ASN A 79 7.23 20.99 1.34
C ASN A 79 7.50 20.11 0.09
N PRO A 80 7.52 18.78 0.21
CA PRO A 80 7.78 17.89 -0.92
C PRO A 80 6.65 17.84 -1.94
N PHE A 81 5.46 18.37 -1.58
CA PHE A 81 4.26 18.36 -2.42
C PHE A 81 4.13 19.63 -3.30
N ILE A 82 5.08 20.58 -3.21
CA ILE A 82 5.11 21.72 -4.12
C ILE A 82 5.65 21.27 -5.47
N SER A 83 4.91 21.57 -6.56
CA SER A 83 5.32 21.26 -7.93
C SER A 83 6.55 22.09 -8.34
N ILE A 84 7.73 21.52 -8.15
CA ILE A 84 8.98 22.03 -8.68
C ILE A 84 9.52 20.96 -9.65
N PRO A 85 9.61 21.23 -10.96
CA PRO A 85 10.09 20.25 -11.92
C PRO A 85 11.41 19.60 -11.48
N ASN A 86 11.48 18.27 -11.54
CA ASN A 86 12.63 17.41 -11.17
C ASN A 86 12.99 17.32 -9.67
N LEU A 87 12.34 18.07 -8.76
CA LEU A 87 12.63 18.00 -7.33
C LEU A 87 11.70 17.00 -6.61
N GLN A 88 10.46 16.84 -7.09
CA GLN A 88 9.49 15.93 -6.49
C GLN A 88 9.89 14.47 -6.55
N GLU A 89 10.56 14.05 -7.63
CA GLU A 89 11.09 12.69 -7.80
C GLU A 89 12.05 12.27 -6.69
N ALA A 90 12.64 13.22 -5.98
CA ALA A 90 13.54 12.96 -4.85
C ALA A 90 12.87 13.18 -3.50
N LEU A 91 12.04 14.22 -3.36
CA LEU A 91 11.51 14.65 -2.05
C LEU A 91 10.35 13.79 -1.55
N ILE A 92 9.42 13.36 -2.42
CA ILE A 92 8.29 12.53 -2.00
C ILE A 92 8.75 11.12 -1.60
N PRO A 93 9.62 10.43 -2.37
CA PRO A 93 10.21 9.17 -1.94
C PRO A 93 10.88 9.24 -0.57
N GLU A 94 11.67 10.26 -0.31
CA GLU A 94 12.35 10.44 0.98
C GLU A 94 11.37 10.75 2.12
N ALA A 95 10.33 11.54 1.86
CA ALA A 95 9.28 11.82 2.85
C ALA A 95 8.49 10.56 3.21
N LEU A 96 8.15 9.73 2.20
CA LEU A 96 7.48 8.44 2.41
C LEU A 96 8.36 7.49 3.22
N ARG A 97 9.63 7.31 2.82
CA ARG A 97 10.60 6.49 3.55
C ARG A 97 10.67 6.92 5.01
N GLY A 98 10.95 8.19 5.27
CA GLY A 98 11.09 8.73 6.62
C GLY A 98 9.80 8.62 7.46
N ALA A 99 8.62 8.68 6.85
CA ALA A 99 7.35 8.49 7.53
C ALA A 99 7.18 7.02 8.00
N VAL A 100 7.54 6.04 7.14
CA VAL A 100 7.49 4.61 7.48
C VAL A 100 8.55 4.25 8.55
N GLU A 101 9.76 4.80 8.46
CA GLU A 101 10.81 4.61 9.48
C GLU A 101 10.38 5.15 10.84
N LYS A 102 9.70 6.31 10.88
CA LYS A 102 9.14 6.85 12.13
C LYS A 102 7.99 6.01 12.66
N ALA A 103 7.16 5.45 11.79
CA ALA A 103 6.14 4.51 12.19
C ALA A 103 6.77 3.26 12.82
N CYS A 104 7.86 2.75 12.23
CA CYS A 104 8.63 1.63 12.77
C CYS A 104 9.10 1.90 14.20
N LEU A 105 9.78 3.01 14.40
CA LEU A 105 10.26 3.40 15.74
C LEU A 105 9.12 3.59 16.75
N ALA A 106 7.98 4.17 16.32
CA ALA A 106 6.82 4.38 17.18
C ALA A 106 6.20 3.05 17.64
N ILE A 107 6.05 2.08 16.72
CA ILE A 107 5.52 0.74 17.03
C ILE A 107 6.49 0.00 17.96
N TYR A 108 7.79 -0.02 17.62
CA TYR A 108 8.81 -0.66 18.42
C TYR A 108 8.84 -0.09 19.85
N THR A 109 8.81 1.24 20.00
CA THR A 109 8.79 1.90 21.31
C THR A 109 7.56 1.52 22.13
N ALA A 110 6.37 1.53 21.50
CA ALA A 110 5.13 1.14 22.17
C ALA A 110 5.18 -0.34 22.64
N ALA A 111 5.80 -1.23 21.85
CA ALA A 111 5.99 -2.64 22.23
C ALA A 111 6.96 -2.82 23.41
N GLN A 112 7.94 -1.91 23.57
CA GLN A 112 8.85 -1.93 24.74
C GLN A 112 8.17 -1.40 26.01
N GLU A 113 7.24 -0.45 25.88
CA GLU A 113 6.55 0.17 27.02
C GLU A 113 5.40 -0.71 27.56
N ASP A 114 4.75 -1.51 26.72
CA ASP A 114 3.65 -2.40 27.11
C ASP A 114 3.94 -3.86 26.76
N PRO A 115 4.23 -4.73 27.76
CA PRO A 115 4.49 -6.15 27.52
C PRO A 115 3.37 -6.90 26.78
N ARG A 116 2.12 -6.39 26.82
CA ARG A 116 0.99 -6.98 26.09
C ARG A 116 1.11 -6.79 24.57
N LEU A 117 1.92 -5.84 24.13
CA LEU A 117 2.19 -5.51 22.74
C LEU A 117 3.53 -6.10 22.25
N SER A 118 4.21 -6.89 23.08
CA SER A 118 5.50 -7.48 22.73
C SER A 118 5.42 -8.32 21.45
N GLY A 119 6.32 -8.04 20.51
CA GLY A 119 6.39 -8.74 19.24
C GLY A 119 5.34 -8.31 18.21
N MET A 120 4.62 -7.21 18.46
CA MET A 120 3.74 -6.65 17.44
C MET A 120 4.53 -6.04 16.28
N GLY A 121 3.94 -6.06 15.11
CA GLY A 121 4.45 -5.45 13.91
C GLY A 121 3.34 -5.29 12.88
N THR A 122 3.66 -4.72 11.75
CA THR A 122 2.72 -4.58 10.64
C THR A 122 3.44 -4.53 9.31
N THR A 123 2.75 -4.87 8.23
CA THR A 123 3.15 -4.47 6.89
C THR A 123 2.84 -3.00 6.67
N VAL A 124 3.40 -2.41 5.64
CA VAL A 124 2.97 -1.11 5.09
C VAL A 124 3.10 -1.15 3.58
N ILE A 125 2.03 -0.82 2.88
CA ILE A 125 2.07 -0.36 1.49
C ILE A 125 1.40 1.01 1.41
N SER A 126 2.11 2.01 0.93
CA SER A 126 1.60 3.37 0.78
C SER A 126 1.79 3.89 -0.64
N LEU A 127 0.88 4.75 -1.07
CA LEU A 127 0.88 5.42 -2.36
C LEU A 127 0.65 6.92 -2.15
N VAL A 128 1.49 7.74 -2.79
CA VAL A 128 1.23 9.17 -3.01
C VAL A 128 1.17 9.42 -4.51
N VAL A 129 0.09 10.04 -4.98
CA VAL A 129 -0.04 10.49 -6.37
C VAL A 129 0.27 11.97 -6.44
N ARG A 130 1.19 12.36 -7.32
CA ARG A 130 1.52 13.77 -7.51
C ARG A 130 1.94 14.07 -8.94
N ASP A 131 1.28 15.04 -9.55
CA ASP A 131 1.47 15.42 -10.95
C ASP A 131 1.36 14.19 -11.87
N GLU A 132 2.41 13.83 -12.59
CA GLU A 132 2.45 12.69 -13.50
C GLU A 132 3.10 11.43 -12.87
N HIS A 133 3.18 11.35 -11.53
CA HIS A 133 3.86 10.27 -10.82
C HIS A 133 3.02 9.67 -9.70
N ALA A 134 3.18 8.37 -9.52
CA ALA A 134 2.75 7.61 -8.35
C ALA A 134 4.00 7.11 -7.61
N PHE A 135 4.12 7.45 -6.32
CA PHE A 135 5.24 7.03 -5.47
C PHE A 135 4.74 6.07 -4.40
N PHE A 136 5.47 4.99 -4.20
CA PHE A 136 5.13 3.95 -3.23
C PHE A 136 6.23 3.82 -2.19
N ALA A 137 5.86 3.51 -0.94
CA ALA A 137 6.76 2.97 0.06
C ALA A 137 6.18 1.65 0.58
N HIS A 138 7.04 0.64 0.71
CA HIS A 138 6.62 -0.73 0.96
C HIS A 138 7.52 -1.46 1.95
N VAL A 139 6.87 -2.19 2.88
CA VAL A 139 7.47 -3.18 3.79
C VAL A 139 6.45 -4.29 4.04
N GLY A 140 6.84 -5.54 3.84
CA GLY A 140 5.98 -6.71 4.09
C GLY A 140 5.51 -7.41 2.83
N ASP A 141 4.35 -8.02 2.87
CA ASP A 141 3.70 -8.78 1.78
C ASP A 141 2.32 -8.25 1.38
N SER A 142 1.91 -7.12 1.94
CA SER A 142 0.83 -6.31 1.36
C SER A 142 1.26 -5.77 0.01
N ARG A 143 0.36 -5.72 -0.97
CA ARG A 143 0.73 -5.50 -2.36
C ARG A 143 0.16 -4.21 -2.95
N ALA A 144 0.90 -3.66 -3.91
CA ALA A 144 0.43 -2.64 -4.84
C ALA A 144 0.45 -3.19 -6.27
N TYR A 145 -0.60 -2.91 -7.01
CA TYR A 145 -0.74 -3.23 -8.43
C TYR A 145 -1.03 -1.99 -9.25
N LEU A 146 -0.53 -1.96 -10.49
CA LEU A 146 -0.96 -1.08 -11.56
C LEU A 146 -1.81 -1.87 -12.54
N ILE A 147 -3.02 -1.39 -12.80
CA ILE A 147 -3.91 -1.90 -13.84
C ILE A 147 -4.01 -0.82 -14.92
N ARG A 148 -3.51 -1.14 -16.12
CA ARG A 148 -3.50 -0.25 -17.28
C ARG A 148 -4.14 -0.96 -18.45
N GLY A 149 -5.40 -0.64 -18.76
CA GLY A 149 -6.19 -1.37 -19.72
C GLY A 149 -6.36 -2.84 -19.33
N GLU A 150 -5.94 -3.74 -20.22
CA GLU A 150 -6.02 -5.20 -20.01
C GLU A 150 -4.79 -5.78 -19.28
N LEU A 151 -3.85 -4.93 -18.84
CA LEU A 151 -2.65 -5.36 -18.15
C LEU A 151 -2.78 -5.12 -16.66
N ILE A 152 -2.30 -6.07 -15.87
CA ILE A 152 -2.06 -5.93 -14.43
C ILE A 152 -0.60 -6.22 -14.14
N GLN A 153 0.02 -5.40 -13.32
CA GLN A 153 1.40 -5.55 -12.89
C GLN A 153 1.51 -5.31 -11.39
N GLN A 154 2.06 -6.27 -10.66
CA GLN A 154 2.45 -6.05 -9.26
C GLN A 154 3.65 -5.08 -9.23
N ILE A 155 3.52 -3.98 -8.50
CA ILE A 155 4.55 -2.94 -8.33
C ILE A 155 5.45 -3.25 -7.14
N SER A 156 4.86 -3.67 -6.03
CA SER A 156 5.60 -4.06 -4.82
C SER A 156 6.21 -5.46 -4.98
N GLU A 157 7.24 -5.74 -4.22
CA GLU A 157 7.85 -7.05 -4.15
C GLU A 157 7.71 -7.62 -2.74
N ASP A 158 7.04 -8.78 -2.59
CA ASP A 158 6.74 -9.34 -1.29
C ASP A 158 8.01 -9.64 -0.48
N HIS A 159 8.10 -9.14 0.75
CA HIS A 159 9.13 -9.51 1.72
C HIS A 159 8.68 -10.77 2.47
N SER A 160 8.73 -11.90 1.77
CA SER A 160 8.33 -13.21 2.29
C SER A 160 9.39 -14.26 2.00
N LEU A 161 9.44 -15.28 2.87
CA LEU A 161 10.39 -16.38 2.72
C LEU A 161 10.25 -17.10 1.37
N VAL A 162 9.01 -17.29 0.91
CA VAL A 162 8.76 -17.95 -0.38
C VAL A 162 9.25 -17.11 -1.56
N ASN A 163 9.12 -15.78 -1.49
CA ASN A 163 9.64 -14.92 -2.53
C ASN A 163 11.17 -14.89 -2.57
N GLU A 164 11.84 -14.92 -1.42
CA GLU A 164 13.30 -15.08 -1.35
C GLU A 164 13.76 -16.43 -1.96
N GLN A 165 13.00 -17.51 -1.71
CA GLN A 165 13.29 -18.82 -2.30
C GLN A 165 13.08 -18.84 -3.82
N ILE A 166 12.07 -18.15 -4.35
CA ILE A 166 11.86 -17.96 -5.79
C ILE A 166 13.05 -17.23 -6.41
N LYS A 167 13.46 -16.10 -5.83
CA LYS A 167 14.61 -15.32 -6.29
C LYS A 167 15.92 -16.11 -6.29
N ALA A 168 16.09 -16.96 -5.28
CA ALA A 168 17.26 -17.87 -5.19
C ALA A 168 17.17 -19.06 -6.15
N GLY A 169 16.07 -19.21 -6.91
CA GLY A 169 15.85 -20.35 -7.79
C GLY A 169 15.63 -21.67 -7.07
N MET A 170 15.27 -21.65 -5.78
CA MET A 170 15.04 -22.84 -4.95
C MET A 170 13.67 -23.45 -5.19
N ILE A 171 12.66 -22.63 -5.47
CA ILE A 171 11.30 -23.05 -5.78
C ILE A 171 10.75 -22.23 -6.94
N THR A 172 9.75 -22.77 -7.64
CA THR A 172 8.99 -22.06 -8.65
C THR A 172 7.87 -21.22 -8.03
N PRO A 173 7.34 -20.19 -8.73
CA PRO A 173 6.16 -19.45 -8.26
C PRO A 173 4.95 -20.34 -7.96
N GLU A 174 4.77 -21.43 -8.72
CA GLU A 174 3.67 -22.36 -8.50
C GLU A 174 3.86 -23.18 -7.21
N GLU A 175 5.08 -23.63 -6.93
CA GLU A 175 5.39 -24.32 -5.68
C GLU A 175 5.23 -23.41 -4.46
N ALA A 176 5.52 -22.10 -4.61
CA ALA A 176 5.36 -21.10 -3.55
C ALA A 176 3.89 -20.98 -3.10
N LYS A 177 2.93 -21.00 -4.02
CA LYS A 177 1.48 -20.91 -3.73
C LYS A 177 1.01 -22.01 -2.77
N HIS A 178 1.64 -23.18 -2.84
CA HIS A 178 1.31 -24.37 -2.03
C HIS A 178 2.26 -24.57 -0.85
N SER A 179 3.22 -23.67 -0.65
CA SER A 179 4.18 -23.77 0.44
C SER A 179 3.51 -23.54 1.80
N ARG A 180 3.83 -24.36 2.78
CA ARG A 180 3.45 -24.14 4.19
C ARG A 180 4.09 -22.89 4.80
N TYR A 181 5.06 -22.31 4.13
CA TYR A 181 5.80 -21.12 4.55
C TYR A 181 5.37 -19.87 3.82
N LYS A 182 4.29 -19.90 3.05
CA LYS A 182 3.81 -18.77 2.21
C LYS A 182 3.52 -17.49 3.02
N ASN A 183 3.10 -17.64 4.28
CA ASN A 183 2.77 -16.52 5.17
C ASN A 183 3.93 -16.13 6.11
N ILE A 184 5.17 -16.58 5.85
CA ILE A 184 6.33 -16.15 6.63
C ILE A 184 6.89 -14.87 6.01
N ILE A 185 6.67 -13.75 6.72
CA ILE A 185 7.18 -12.44 6.37
C ILE A 185 8.64 -12.32 6.86
N THR A 186 9.52 -11.78 6.00
CA THR A 186 10.95 -11.59 6.30
C THR A 186 11.28 -10.17 6.70
N ARG A 187 10.34 -9.22 6.52
CA ARG A 187 10.50 -7.82 6.88
C ARG A 187 9.17 -7.20 7.30
N SER A 188 9.14 -6.53 8.46
CA SER A 188 7.95 -5.86 8.99
C SER A 188 8.29 -4.57 9.72
N VAL A 189 7.33 -3.70 9.85
CA VAL A 189 7.44 -2.39 10.51
C VAL A 189 7.15 -2.56 12.00
N GLY A 190 8.11 -2.19 12.87
CA GLY A 190 7.96 -2.15 14.31
C GLY A 190 8.35 -3.42 15.07
N PHE A 191 8.67 -4.52 14.38
CA PHE A 191 9.22 -5.71 15.03
C PHE A 191 10.66 -5.48 15.51
N GLU A 192 11.45 -4.74 14.73
CA GLU A 192 12.77 -4.22 15.06
C GLU A 192 12.73 -2.69 15.14
N GLU A 193 13.76 -2.07 15.74
CA GLU A 193 13.84 -0.62 15.92
C GLU A 193 13.95 0.12 14.59
N GLU A 194 14.64 -0.48 13.61
CA GLU A 194 14.86 0.05 12.27
C GLU A 194 14.32 -0.91 11.22
N VAL A 195 13.91 -0.37 10.07
CA VAL A 195 13.43 -1.17 8.94
C VAL A 195 13.93 -0.60 7.61
N GLN A 196 14.30 -1.48 6.70
CA GLN A 196 14.59 -1.10 5.32
C GLN A 196 13.28 -0.92 4.56
N VAL A 197 13.02 0.28 4.05
CA VAL A 197 11.83 0.63 3.29
C VAL A 197 12.16 0.64 1.81
N ASP A 198 11.42 -0.15 1.02
CA ASP A 198 11.52 -0.09 -0.44
C ASP A 198 10.67 1.07 -0.95
N VAL A 199 11.24 1.88 -1.85
CA VAL A 199 10.55 3.04 -2.44
C VAL A 199 10.62 2.94 -3.96
N MET A 200 9.48 3.14 -4.61
CA MET A 200 9.32 2.99 -6.05
C MET A 200 8.53 4.16 -6.63
N GLY A 201 8.80 4.49 -7.90
CA GLY A 201 8.06 5.52 -8.64
C GLY A 201 7.57 4.99 -9.99
N VAL A 202 6.37 5.38 -10.39
CA VAL A 202 5.75 5.01 -11.67
C VAL A 202 5.21 6.27 -12.34
N ILE A 203 5.45 6.44 -13.65
CA ILE A 203 4.79 7.47 -14.45
C ILE A 203 3.35 7.02 -14.72
N ILE A 204 2.38 7.90 -14.42
CA ILE A 204 0.97 7.61 -14.53
C ILE A 204 0.37 8.12 -15.84
N GLU A 205 -0.67 7.45 -16.30
CA GLU A 205 -1.44 7.82 -17.47
C GLU A 205 -2.94 7.90 -17.13
N PRO A 206 -3.71 8.74 -17.85
CA PRO A 206 -5.16 8.74 -17.70
C PRO A 206 -5.76 7.35 -17.91
N GLY A 207 -6.60 6.91 -16.97
CA GLY A 207 -7.21 5.58 -16.99
C GLY A 207 -6.48 4.53 -16.16
N ASP A 208 -5.27 4.82 -15.66
CA ASP A 208 -4.58 3.93 -14.73
C ASP A 208 -5.40 3.71 -13.47
N VAL A 209 -5.39 2.48 -12.97
CA VAL A 209 -5.92 2.14 -11.66
C VAL A 209 -4.82 1.51 -10.83
N PHE A 210 -4.57 2.10 -9.67
CA PHE A 210 -3.74 1.49 -8.63
C PHE A 210 -4.63 0.75 -7.64
N LEU A 211 -4.19 -0.45 -7.25
CA LEU A 211 -4.84 -1.23 -6.21
C LEU A 211 -3.80 -1.53 -5.12
N LEU A 212 -4.13 -1.19 -3.87
CA LEU A 212 -3.37 -1.56 -2.69
C LEU A 212 -4.19 -2.56 -1.89
N CYS A 213 -3.58 -3.62 -1.39
CA CYS A 213 -4.29 -4.62 -0.60
C CYS A 213 -3.41 -5.32 0.43
N SER A 214 -4.05 -5.85 1.49
CA SER A 214 -3.44 -6.83 2.37
C SER A 214 -3.40 -8.23 1.70
N ASP A 215 -2.69 -9.15 2.30
CA ASP A 215 -2.51 -10.51 1.81
C ASP A 215 -3.83 -11.30 1.76
N GLY A 216 -4.82 -10.94 2.59
CA GLY A 216 -6.16 -11.54 2.58
C GLY A 216 -6.92 -11.37 1.26
N LEU A 217 -6.58 -10.37 0.42
CA LEU A 217 -7.06 -10.33 -0.96
C LEU A 217 -6.17 -11.17 -1.88
N ALA A 218 -4.85 -10.91 -1.86
CA ALA A 218 -3.90 -11.47 -2.80
C ALA A 218 -3.72 -12.99 -2.66
N ASN A 219 -4.00 -13.55 -1.48
CA ASN A 219 -4.03 -15.00 -1.25
C ASN A 219 -5.31 -15.68 -1.77
N MET A 220 -6.38 -14.91 -2.01
CA MET A 220 -7.68 -15.45 -2.42
C MET A 220 -7.95 -15.26 -3.92
N LEU A 221 -7.41 -14.23 -4.55
CA LEU A 221 -7.68 -13.89 -5.95
C LEU A 221 -6.37 -13.89 -6.75
N GLU A 222 -6.43 -14.44 -7.95
CA GLU A 222 -5.35 -14.32 -8.93
C GLU A 222 -5.34 -12.91 -9.55
N ASP A 223 -4.17 -12.43 -9.96
CA ASP A 223 -4.00 -11.09 -10.52
C ASP A 223 -4.98 -10.81 -11.67
N ARG A 224 -5.16 -11.78 -12.57
CA ARG A 224 -6.08 -11.67 -13.71
C ARG A 224 -7.53 -11.46 -13.26
N GLU A 225 -7.97 -12.12 -12.21
CA GLU A 225 -9.33 -11.98 -11.69
C GLU A 225 -9.55 -10.61 -11.04
N ILE A 226 -8.52 -10.09 -10.35
CA ILE A 226 -8.52 -8.72 -9.83
C ILE A 226 -8.70 -7.74 -10.99
N GLN A 227 -7.92 -7.87 -12.05
CA GLN A 227 -7.96 -7.01 -13.24
C GLN A 227 -9.34 -7.07 -13.93
N GLU A 228 -9.86 -8.28 -14.19
CA GLU A 228 -11.16 -8.48 -14.83
C GLU A 228 -12.29 -7.87 -13.99
N LEU A 229 -12.25 -7.99 -12.66
CA LEU A 229 -13.25 -7.43 -11.76
C LEU A 229 -13.18 -5.89 -11.75
N VAL A 230 -11.98 -5.31 -11.67
CA VAL A 230 -11.79 -3.85 -11.71
C VAL A 230 -12.36 -3.30 -13.00
N ASN A 231 -12.01 -3.88 -14.15
CA ASN A 231 -12.44 -3.39 -15.46
C ASN A 231 -13.93 -3.62 -15.74
N SER A 232 -14.52 -4.70 -15.20
CA SER A 232 -15.94 -5.04 -15.42
C SER A 232 -16.90 -4.36 -14.45
N THR A 233 -16.40 -3.62 -13.44
CA THR A 233 -17.26 -2.96 -12.45
C THR A 233 -17.70 -1.58 -12.95
N PRO A 234 -19.01 -1.37 -13.25
CA PRO A 234 -19.49 -0.14 -13.86
C PRO A 234 -19.30 1.11 -12.98
N ASN A 235 -19.49 0.96 -11.68
CA ASN A 235 -19.28 2.03 -10.72
C ASN A 235 -17.98 1.78 -9.94
N PHE A 236 -16.99 2.64 -10.14
CA PHE A 236 -15.68 2.51 -9.51
C PHE A 236 -15.74 2.39 -7.98
N GLN A 237 -16.68 3.08 -7.34
CA GLN A 237 -16.86 3.04 -5.89
C GLN A 237 -17.27 1.65 -5.37
N ASP A 238 -17.81 0.79 -6.22
CA ASP A 238 -18.21 -0.57 -5.84
C ASP A 238 -17.08 -1.62 -5.99
N VAL A 239 -15.94 -1.23 -6.62
CA VAL A 239 -14.81 -2.14 -6.87
C VAL A 239 -14.30 -2.79 -5.57
N PRO A 240 -13.97 -2.05 -4.48
CA PRO A 240 -13.47 -2.66 -3.26
C PRO A 240 -14.45 -3.68 -2.68
N LYS A 241 -15.76 -3.36 -2.68
CA LYS A 241 -16.78 -4.27 -2.16
C LYS A 241 -16.83 -5.57 -2.95
N ARG A 242 -16.78 -5.52 -4.29
CA ARG A 242 -16.82 -6.71 -5.13
C ARG A 242 -15.58 -7.59 -4.96
N LEU A 243 -14.39 -6.98 -4.78
CA LEU A 243 -13.16 -7.70 -4.50
C LEU A 243 -13.22 -8.41 -3.15
N VAL A 244 -13.65 -7.70 -2.11
CA VAL A 244 -13.81 -8.24 -0.76
C VAL A 244 -14.88 -9.36 -0.73
N ASP A 245 -16.01 -9.15 -1.39
CA ASP A 245 -17.07 -10.18 -1.47
C ASP A 245 -16.51 -11.46 -2.12
N MET A 246 -15.81 -11.35 -3.26
CA MET A 246 -15.20 -12.49 -3.95
C MET A 246 -14.15 -13.21 -3.10
N ALA A 247 -13.27 -12.47 -2.41
CA ALA A 247 -12.30 -13.08 -1.50
C ALA A 247 -12.98 -13.82 -0.34
N ASN A 248 -14.03 -13.25 0.22
CA ASN A 248 -14.85 -13.88 1.24
C ASN A 248 -15.59 -15.15 0.74
N GLU A 249 -16.07 -15.17 -0.49
CA GLU A 249 -16.68 -16.34 -1.12
C GLU A 249 -15.70 -17.48 -1.31
N ARG A 250 -14.38 -17.18 -1.47
CA ARG A 250 -13.30 -18.14 -1.59
C ARG A 250 -12.73 -18.64 -0.27
N GLY A 251 -13.25 -18.17 0.83
CA GLY A 251 -12.85 -18.66 2.16
C GLY A 251 -12.70 -17.54 3.17
N GLY A 252 -12.22 -16.36 2.76
CA GLY A 252 -12.00 -15.23 3.66
C GLY A 252 -11.12 -15.61 4.83
N ASP A 253 -9.98 -16.22 4.54
CA ASP A 253 -9.12 -16.87 5.55
C ASP A 253 -8.46 -15.84 6.47
N ASP A 254 -8.31 -14.59 6.01
CA ASP A 254 -7.73 -13.46 6.76
C ASP A 254 -8.56 -12.19 6.68
N ASN A 255 -8.10 -11.14 7.34
CA ASN A 255 -8.58 -9.77 7.16
C ASN A 255 -8.32 -9.33 5.72
N ILE A 256 -9.28 -8.64 5.11
CA ILE A 256 -9.23 -8.26 3.70
C ILE A 256 -9.35 -6.75 3.59
N THR A 257 -8.29 -6.09 3.20
CA THR A 257 -8.28 -4.63 3.01
C THR A 257 -7.88 -4.29 1.59
N VAL A 258 -8.65 -3.41 0.95
CA VAL A 258 -8.47 -2.98 -0.43
C VAL A 258 -8.65 -1.47 -0.54
N ILE A 259 -7.73 -0.80 -1.22
CA ILE A 259 -7.90 0.56 -1.72
C ILE A 259 -7.71 0.52 -3.24
N VAL A 260 -8.57 1.20 -3.98
CA VAL A 260 -8.40 1.46 -5.40
C VAL A 260 -8.34 2.95 -5.67
N VAL A 261 -7.42 3.36 -6.55
CA VAL A 261 -7.19 4.76 -6.94
C VAL A 261 -7.13 4.86 -8.44
N GLN A 262 -8.07 5.57 -9.06
CA GLN A 262 -8.13 5.75 -10.51
C GLN A 262 -7.67 7.13 -10.92
N VAL A 263 -6.76 7.19 -11.90
CA VAL A 263 -6.30 8.41 -12.55
C VAL A 263 -7.32 8.83 -13.61
N GLN A 264 -7.87 10.04 -13.46
CA GLN A 264 -8.81 10.63 -14.41
C GLN A 264 -8.11 11.67 -15.30
N GLY A 265 -8.38 11.65 -16.58
CA GLY A 265 -7.86 12.59 -17.56
C GLY A 265 -8.78 13.79 -17.79
#